data_7730eebce36aca6b847a21eaf7c78394
#
_entry.id   7730eebce36aca6b847a21eaf7c78394
#
_cell.length_a   1.000
_cell.length_b   1.000
_cell.length_c   1.000
_cell.angle_alpha   90.00
_cell.angle_beta   90.00
_cell.angle_gamma   90.00
#
_symmetry.space_group_name_H-M   'P 1'
#
loop_
_entity.id
_entity.type
_entity.pdbx_description
1 polymer ?
#
loop_
_entity_poly.entity_id
_entity_poly.type
_entity_poly.pdbx_seq_one_letter_code
_entity_poly.pdbx_strand_id
1 'polypeptide(L)'
;NTGVGWSAMLSNVYGRQNTAMGFRALASIGFSPTSSPLSRNTAIGDSALNANRGNDNTSVGYLALSKNIGGSDHVAVGSRALANATANYPNTAVGYSSQDSATFGFANTAMGSFSLMANKVGYNNTAIGNAAMMEAFNPAAINYMFDNTAVGNDALRLARYSGQTAVGSGALRNDTAGIYNTAVGYFAMYENKTGTVNTAIGTSALRLDTSGSGNTAVGVNALYSHKTGNNNIAMGYNALSNSRNGNHNIAIGTNAMLNHKTNDVNTAVGYESMGLDTSGSVNTALGWRSLYTVKNGFENVALGVGAIEFSDSSYQNTAVGRYAMFSIGGTENTAVGYRAMGAGAGGPTTNLYTRGVTSVGANSGFKNTGAENTFVGYNSGYGAGVDSLKGIENTGLGSSTLTFTTTGRSNTAVGMSSLYSNSTGSGNIGVGTRSLFYNSTA
;
A
#
# COMPACT_ATOMS: atom_id res chain seq x y z
N ASN A 1 -31.37 -48.12 6.25
CA ASN A 1 -31.68 -47.25 5.10
C ASN A 1 -33.11 -46.74 5.21
N THR A 2 -33.36 -45.50 4.84
CA THR A 2 -34.67 -44.86 4.76
C THR A 2 -34.83 -44.23 3.39
N GLY A 3 -35.82 -44.69 2.60
CA GLY A 3 -36.09 -44.18 1.25
C GLY A 3 -37.53 -43.69 1.11
N VAL A 4 -37.72 -42.42 0.66
CA VAL A 4 -39.03 -41.81 0.43
C VAL A 4 -39.03 -41.12 -0.95
N GLY A 5 -39.88 -41.58 -1.86
CA GLY A 5 -39.98 -41.01 -3.21
C GLY A 5 -39.82 -42.00 -4.33
N TRP A 6 -40.29 -41.63 -5.55
CA TRP A 6 -40.23 -42.51 -6.71
C TRP A 6 -38.76 -42.76 -7.12
N SER A 7 -38.39 -44.06 -7.22
CA SER A 7 -37.00 -44.50 -7.52
C SER A 7 -35.95 -44.04 -6.51
N ALA A 8 -36.30 -43.62 -5.29
CA ALA A 8 -35.32 -43.37 -4.23
C ALA A 8 -34.58 -44.67 -3.89
N MET A 9 -33.25 -44.66 -3.86
CA MET A 9 -32.37 -45.81 -3.62
C MET A 9 -32.62 -47.01 -4.56
N LEU A 10 -33.04 -46.81 -5.80
CA LEU A 10 -33.48 -47.88 -6.71
C LEU A 10 -32.44 -49.00 -6.84
N SER A 11 -31.17 -48.74 -6.84
CA SER A 11 -30.10 -49.73 -6.99
C SER A 11 -29.26 -49.95 -5.71
N ASN A 12 -29.78 -49.63 -4.53
CA ASN A 12 -29.08 -49.86 -3.27
C ASN A 12 -29.21 -51.31 -2.78
N VAL A 13 -28.28 -52.17 -3.18
CA VAL A 13 -28.31 -53.61 -2.84
C VAL A 13 -27.65 -53.92 -1.50
N TYR A 14 -26.49 -53.31 -1.22
CA TYR A 14 -25.69 -53.63 -0.02
C TYR A 14 -25.44 -52.43 0.93
N GLY A 15 -25.82 -51.21 0.52
CA GLY A 15 -25.61 -50.00 1.31
C GLY A 15 -26.36 -50.00 2.64
N ARG A 16 -25.75 -49.39 3.67
CA ARG A 16 -26.31 -49.34 5.03
C ARG A 16 -26.36 -47.91 5.53
N GLN A 17 -27.29 -47.60 6.41
CA GLN A 17 -27.37 -46.28 7.06
C GLN A 17 -27.53 -45.11 6.07
N ASN A 18 -28.15 -45.35 4.92
CA ASN A 18 -28.42 -44.29 3.94
C ASN A 18 -29.84 -43.73 4.16
N THR A 19 -29.98 -42.42 3.95
CA THR A 19 -31.25 -41.69 3.94
C THR A 19 -31.45 -41.03 2.57
N ALA A 20 -32.57 -41.33 1.87
CA ALA A 20 -32.90 -40.70 0.59
C ALA A 20 -34.33 -40.21 0.59
N MET A 21 -34.56 -38.94 0.23
CA MET A 21 -35.91 -38.37 0.12
C MET A 21 -36.00 -37.54 -1.16
N GLY A 22 -36.83 -37.93 -2.11
CA GLY A 22 -37.06 -37.24 -3.36
C GLY A 22 -37.04 -38.17 -4.59
N PHE A 23 -37.48 -37.65 -5.74
CA PHE A 23 -37.43 -38.36 -7.01
C PHE A 23 -35.99 -38.70 -7.37
N ARG A 24 -35.67 -39.97 -7.60
CA ARG A 24 -34.34 -40.50 -7.93
C ARG A 24 -33.22 -40.10 -6.96
N ALA A 25 -33.53 -39.76 -5.73
CA ALA A 25 -32.52 -39.50 -4.70
C ALA A 25 -31.72 -40.79 -4.44
N LEU A 26 -30.38 -40.75 -4.52
CA LEU A 26 -29.47 -41.89 -4.33
C LEU A 26 -29.86 -43.13 -5.19
N ALA A 27 -30.37 -42.89 -6.42
CA ALA A 27 -30.99 -43.95 -7.23
C ALA A 27 -29.98 -44.94 -7.82
N SER A 28 -28.82 -44.48 -8.26
CA SER A 28 -27.79 -45.29 -8.91
C SER A 28 -26.57 -45.44 -8.00
N ILE A 29 -26.64 -46.34 -7.07
CA ILE A 29 -25.48 -46.73 -6.26
C ILE A 29 -24.65 -47.70 -7.09
N GLY A 30 -23.42 -47.31 -7.46
CA GLY A 30 -22.55 -48.14 -8.29
C GLY A 30 -22.31 -49.51 -7.65
N PHE A 31 -22.57 -50.56 -8.42
CA PHE A 31 -22.25 -51.91 -8.02
C PHE A 31 -20.75 -52.15 -8.15
N SER A 32 -20.07 -52.42 -7.06
CA SER A 32 -18.72 -53.01 -7.09
C SER A 32 -18.78 -54.32 -6.30
N PRO A 33 -18.62 -55.45 -6.94
CA PRO A 33 -18.66 -56.75 -6.26
C PRO A 33 -17.51 -56.95 -5.27
N THR A 34 -16.50 -56.09 -5.29
CA THR A 34 -15.24 -56.20 -4.54
C THR A 34 -15.03 -55.08 -3.52
N SER A 35 -15.91 -54.06 -3.44
CA SER A 35 -15.75 -52.92 -2.54
C SER A 35 -16.77 -52.95 -1.39
N SER A 36 -16.41 -52.29 -0.28
CA SER A 36 -17.26 -52.11 0.89
C SER A 36 -18.62 -51.52 0.53
N PRO A 37 -19.72 -51.88 1.23
CA PRO A 37 -21.05 -51.34 0.95
C PRO A 37 -21.05 -49.82 1.11
N LEU A 38 -21.67 -49.12 0.15
CA LEU A 38 -21.82 -47.65 0.17
C LEU A 38 -22.79 -47.24 1.29
N SER A 39 -22.29 -46.51 2.27
CA SER A 39 -23.02 -46.33 3.53
C SER A 39 -22.93 -44.88 4.04
N ARG A 40 -23.86 -44.58 4.97
CA ARG A 40 -23.90 -43.29 5.69
C ARG A 40 -24.10 -42.06 4.78
N ASN A 41 -24.81 -42.21 3.66
CA ASN A 41 -25.13 -41.10 2.77
C ASN A 41 -26.51 -40.52 3.07
N THR A 42 -26.64 -39.21 3.03
CA THR A 42 -27.88 -38.46 3.12
C THR A 42 -28.15 -37.73 1.79
N ALA A 43 -29.28 -38.04 1.12
CA ALA A 43 -29.69 -37.44 -0.14
C ALA A 43 -31.13 -36.92 -0.06
N ILE A 44 -31.31 -35.60 -0.06
CA ILE A 44 -32.64 -34.97 0.02
C ILE A 44 -32.85 -34.05 -1.17
N GLY A 45 -33.78 -34.35 -2.04
CA GLY A 45 -34.06 -33.55 -3.25
C GLY A 45 -34.16 -34.43 -4.50
N ASP A 46 -34.74 -33.85 -5.58
CA ASP A 46 -34.79 -34.52 -6.87
C ASP A 46 -33.35 -34.71 -7.40
N SER A 47 -33.03 -35.95 -7.71
CA SER A 47 -31.76 -36.42 -8.25
C SER A 47 -30.54 -36.04 -7.38
N ALA A 48 -30.74 -35.77 -6.09
CA ALA A 48 -29.67 -35.58 -5.15
C ALA A 48 -28.84 -36.87 -5.02
N LEU A 49 -27.52 -36.78 -5.11
CA LEU A 49 -26.57 -37.88 -5.01
C LEU A 49 -26.92 -39.07 -5.94
N ASN A 50 -27.50 -38.82 -7.13
CA ASN A 50 -28.08 -39.84 -8.00
C ASN A 50 -27.05 -40.91 -8.42
N ALA A 51 -25.84 -40.57 -8.81
CA ALA A 51 -24.78 -41.47 -9.26
C ALA A 51 -23.64 -41.55 -8.20
N ASN A 52 -23.94 -42.14 -7.05
CA ASN A 52 -22.98 -42.17 -5.93
C ASN A 52 -22.17 -43.49 -5.88
N ARG A 53 -20.83 -43.33 -5.65
CA ARG A 53 -19.93 -44.46 -5.33
C ARG A 53 -19.08 -44.19 -4.09
N GLY A 54 -19.40 -43.18 -3.29
CA GLY A 54 -18.70 -42.80 -2.06
C GLY A 54 -19.54 -42.98 -0.80
N ASN A 55 -18.89 -42.85 0.35
CA ASN A 55 -19.50 -42.94 1.67
C ASN A 55 -19.57 -41.54 2.33
N ASP A 56 -20.38 -41.45 3.39
CA ASP A 56 -20.40 -40.31 4.30
C ASP A 56 -20.73 -38.96 3.60
N ASN A 57 -21.51 -38.99 2.51
CA ASN A 57 -21.86 -37.79 1.77
C ASN A 57 -23.19 -37.19 2.25
N THR A 58 -23.28 -35.90 2.41
CA THR A 58 -24.49 -35.14 2.67
C THR A 58 -24.86 -34.31 1.46
N SER A 59 -26.04 -34.56 0.86
CA SER A 59 -26.53 -33.88 -0.32
C SER A 59 -27.95 -33.41 -0.13
N VAL A 60 -28.21 -32.11 -0.14
CA VAL A 60 -29.54 -31.52 0.02
C VAL A 60 -29.79 -30.48 -1.08
N GLY A 61 -30.74 -30.77 -1.96
CA GLY A 61 -31.11 -29.86 -3.08
C GLY A 61 -31.24 -30.58 -4.41
N TYR A 62 -31.88 -29.91 -5.38
CA TYR A 62 -32.03 -30.41 -6.75
C TYR A 62 -30.67 -30.60 -7.41
N LEU A 63 -30.37 -31.81 -7.91
CA LEU A 63 -29.09 -32.20 -8.53
C LEU A 63 -27.85 -31.97 -7.65
N ALA A 64 -27.98 -31.76 -6.34
CA ALA A 64 -26.83 -31.65 -5.46
C ALA A 64 -26.01 -32.95 -5.50
N LEU A 65 -24.69 -32.83 -5.71
CA LEU A 65 -23.74 -33.96 -5.78
C LEU A 65 -24.18 -35.08 -6.75
N SER A 66 -24.91 -34.74 -7.82
CA SER A 66 -25.60 -35.72 -8.67
C SER A 66 -24.69 -36.69 -9.43
N LYS A 67 -23.43 -36.32 -9.71
CA LYS A 67 -22.45 -37.12 -10.46
C LYS A 67 -21.27 -37.62 -9.62
N ASN A 68 -21.45 -37.86 -8.33
CA ASN A 68 -20.39 -38.34 -7.46
C ASN A 68 -19.94 -39.77 -7.81
N ILE A 69 -18.88 -39.92 -8.57
CA ILE A 69 -18.40 -41.23 -9.03
C ILE A 69 -17.47 -41.90 -8.01
N GLY A 70 -16.87 -41.19 -7.06
CA GLY A 70 -15.94 -41.83 -6.13
C GLY A 70 -15.67 -41.05 -4.84
N GLY A 71 -16.21 -39.85 -4.68
CA GLY A 71 -15.93 -38.99 -3.53
C GLY A 71 -16.67 -39.39 -2.27
N SER A 72 -15.98 -39.29 -1.15
CA SER A 72 -16.53 -39.48 0.20
C SER A 72 -16.40 -38.18 1.02
N ASP A 73 -17.16 -38.09 2.10
CA ASP A 73 -17.13 -36.99 3.06
C ASP A 73 -17.48 -35.60 2.45
N HIS A 74 -18.24 -35.58 1.36
CA HIS A 74 -18.71 -34.33 0.77
C HIS A 74 -19.94 -33.79 1.50
N VAL A 75 -20.01 -32.46 1.61
CA VAL A 75 -21.20 -31.72 2.03
C VAL A 75 -21.66 -30.81 0.88
N ALA A 76 -22.84 -31.09 0.33
CA ALA A 76 -23.45 -30.30 -0.75
C ALA A 76 -24.87 -29.89 -0.36
N VAL A 77 -25.06 -28.59 -0.09
CA VAL A 77 -26.36 -28.03 0.29
C VAL A 77 -26.75 -26.90 -0.66
N GLY A 78 -27.77 -27.08 -1.43
CA GLY A 78 -28.25 -26.13 -2.43
C GLY A 78 -28.47 -26.78 -3.80
N SER A 79 -29.34 -26.20 -4.64
CA SER A 79 -29.53 -26.67 -6.01
C SER A 79 -28.21 -26.62 -6.78
N ARG A 80 -27.79 -27.73 -7.38
CA ARG A 80 -26.56 -27.95 -8.15
C ARG A 80 -25.24 -27.74 -7.35
N ALA A 81 -25.29 -27.73 -6.01
CA ALA A 81 -24.06 -27.73 -5.23
C ALA A 81 -23.24 -28.99 -5.54
N LEU A 82 -21.94 -28.88 -5.89
CA LEU A 82 -21.07 -29.98 -6.29
C LEU A 82 -21.64 -30.91 -7.38
N ALA A 83 -22.52 -30.44 -8.27
CA ALA A 83 -23.25 -31.29 -9.19
C ALA A 83 -22.38 -32.21 -10.06
N ASN A 84 -21.17 -31.77 -10.41
CA ASN A 84 -20.23 -32.49 -11.27
C ASN A 84 -19.00 -33.05 -10.51
N ALA A 85 -19.03 -33.13 -9.18
CA ALA A 85 -17.89 -33.60 -8.40
C ALA A 85 -17.61 -35.10 -8.68
N THR A 86 -16.36 -35.39 -8.98
CA THR A 86 -15.85 -36.76 -9.18
C THR A 86 -14.61 -37.06 -8.33
N ALA A 87 -14.13 -36.09 -7.55
CA ALA A 87 -12.95 -36.21 -6.71
C ALA A 87 -13.14 -37.19 -5.55
N ASN A 88 -12.06 -37.86 -5.18
CA ASN A 88 -12.07 -38.84 -4.07
C ASN A 88 -11.92 -38.20 -2.67
N TYR A 89 -11.69 -36.89 -2.58
CA TYR A 89 -11.42 -36.21 -1.32
C TYR A 89 -12.51 -35.18 -0.98
N PRO A 90 -12.73 -34.86 0.30
CA PRO A 90 -13.83 -34.05 0.77
C PRO A 90 -13.85 -32.60 0.21
N ASN A 91 -15.06 -32.13 -0.08
CA ASN A 91 -15.36 -30.74 -0.36
C ASN A 91 -16.64 -30.32 0.39
N THR A 92 -16.72 -29.07 0.80
CA THR A 92 -17.93 -28.48 1.38
C THR A 92 -18.47 -27.40 0.44
N ALA A 93 -19.70 -27.55 -0.03
CA ALA A 93 -20.38 -26.58 -0.89
C ALA A 93 -21.79 -26.28 -0.37
N VAL A 94 -22.03 -24.99 -0.06
CA VAL A 94 -23.34 -24.53 0.41
C VAL A 94 -23.79 -23.34 -0.43
N GLY A 95 -24.85 -23.47 -1.18
CA GLY A 95 -25.42 -22.43 -2.05
C GLY A 95 -25.78 -22.92 -3.44
N TYR A 96 -26.53 -22.12 -4.17
CA TYR A 96 -26.89 -22.40 -5.57
C TYR A 96 -25.66 -22.47 -6.46
N SER A 97 -25.46 -23.57 -7.20
CA SER A 97 -24.30 -23.83 -8.06
C SER A 97 -22.93 -23.57 -7.40
N SER A 98 -22.85 -23.69 -6.07
CA SER A 98 -21.59 -23.64 -5.35
C SER A 98 -20.71 -24.81 -5.79
N GLN A 99 -19.49 -24.54 -6.24
CA GLN A 99 -18.51 -25.52 -6.74
C GLN A 99 -19.07 -26.52 -7.77
N ASP A 100 -20.02 -26.07 -8.62
CA ASP A 100 -20.74 -26.91 -9.59
C ASP A 100 -19.83 -27.71 -10.53
N SER A 101 -18.72 -27.11 -10.98
CA SER A 101 -17.81 -27.70 -11.98
C SER A 101 -16.64 -28.52 -11.40
N ALA A 102 -16.57 -28.75 -10.10
CA ALA A 102 -15.48 -29.51 -9.48
C ALA A 102 -15.41 -30.93 -10.02
N THR A 103 -14.37 -31.27 -10.75
CA THR A 103 -14.15 -32.66 -11.24
C THR A 103 -13.08 -33.35 -10.42
N PHE A 104 -11.94 -32.74 -10.17
CA PHE A 104 -10.81 -33.29 -9.41
C PHE A 104 -10.38 -32.40 -8.25
N GLY A 105 -11.06 -31.27 -8.01
CA GLY A 105 -10.77 -30.37 -6.89
C GLY A 105 -11.13 -31.01 -5.55
N PHE A 106 -10.32 -30.75 -4.52
CA PHE A 106 -10.50 -31.34 -3.19
C PHE A 106 -10.15 -30.38 -2.05
N ALA A 107 -10.59 -30.69 -0.85
CA ALA A 107 -10.38 -29.90 0.35
C ALA A 107 -10.78 -28.42 0.19
N ASN A 108 -11.81 -28.15 -0.60
CA ASN A 108 -12.33 -26.80 -0.79
C ASN A 108 -13.56 -26.54 0.08
N THR A 109 -13.68 -25.32 0.57
CA THR A 109 -14.88 -24.80 1.25
C THR A 109 -15.49 -23.70 0.41
N ALA A 110 -16.72 -23.88 -0.05
CA ALA A 110 -17.44 -22.92 -0.87
C ALA A 110 -18.82 -22.62 -0.24
N MET A 111 -19.06 -21.41 0.22
CA MET A 111 -20.32 -20.96 0.82
C MET A 111 -20.85 -19.70 0.13
N GLY A 112 -21.99 -19.82 -0.54
CA GLY A 112 -22.63 -18.73 -1.28
C GLY A 112 -23.02 -19.15 -2.69
N SER A 113 -23.98 -18.48 -3.30
CA SER A 113 -24.35 -18.75 -4.69
C SER A 113 -23.17 -18.51 -5.62
N PHE A 114 -22.91 -19.44 -6.52
CA PHE A 114 -21.81 -19.41 -7.50
C PHE A 114 -20.39 -19.34 -6.89
N SER A 115 -20.23 -19.56 -5.58
CA SER A 115 -18.90 -19.62 -4.97
C SER A 115 -18.09 -20.78 -5.57
N LEU A 116 -16.84 -20.52 -5.97
CA LEU A 116 -15.90 -21.49 -6.55
C LEU A 116 -16.48 -22.27 -7.76
N MET A 117 -17.46 -21.69 -8.47
CA MET A 117 -18.29 -22.40 -9.45
C MET A 117 -17.48 -23.07 -10.56
N ALA A 118 -16.49 -22.41 -11.14
CA ALA A 118 -15.70 -22.89 -12.28
C ALA A 118 -14.43 -23.66 -11.89
N ASN A 119 -14.17 -23.88 -10.60
CA ASN A 119 -12.97 -24.59 -10.14
C ASN A 119 -13.05 -26.08 -10.45
N LYS A 120 -12.31 -26.56 -11.44
CA LYS A 120 -12.28 -27.97 -11.84
C LYS A 120 -11.28 -28.82 -11.07
N VAL A 121 -10.11 -28.28 -10.74
CA VAL A 121 -8.95 -29.03 -10.24
C VAL A 121 -8.25 -28.41 -9.03
N GLY A 122 -8.64 -27.21 -8.61
CA GLY A 122 -8.03 -26.54 -7.47
C GLY A 122 -8.34 -27.19 -6.12
N TYR A 123 -7.46 -27.02 -5.14
CA TYR A 123 -7.58 -27.60 -3.81
C TYR A 123 -7.21 -26.63 -2.69
N ASN A 124 -7.62 -26.92 -1.47
CA ASN A 124 -7.40 -26.10 -0.27
C ASN A 124 -7.92 -24.65 -0.41
N ASN A 125 -8.94 -24.40 -1.20
CA ASN A 125 -9.47 -23.06 -1.37
C ASN A 125 -10.66 -22.81 -0.45
N THR A 126 -10.75 -21.62 0.12
CA THR A 126 -11.90 -21.14 0.90
C THR A 126 -12.57 -19.99 0.16
N ALA A 127 -13.82 -20.17 -0.27
CA ALA A 127 -14.62 -19.17 -0.97
C ALA A 127 -15.94 -18.94 -0.25
N ILE A 128 -16.09 -17.81 0.42
CA ILE A 128 -17.30 -17.47 1.19
C ILE A 128 -17.89 -16.15 0.65
N GLY A 129 -19.08 -16.22 0.10
CA GLY A 129 -19.78 -15.06 -0.48
C GLY A 129 -20.34 -15.35 -1.85
N ASN A 130 -21.28 -14.52 -2.31
CA ASN A 130 -21.82 -14.64 -3.66
C ASN A 130 -20.71 -14.41 -4.69
N ALA A 131 -20.56 -15.29 -5.66
CA ALA A 131 -19.55 -15.24 -6.71
C ALA A 131 -18.07 -15.12 -6.23
N ALA A 132 -17.78 -15.45 -4.95
CA ALA A 132 -16.40 -15.57 -4.50
C ALA A 132 -15.68 -16.65 -5.32
N MET A 133 -14.54 -16.32 -5.94
CA MET A 133 -13.77 -17.21 -6.83
C MET A 133 -14.61 -17.86 -7.95
N MET A 134 -15.64 -17.17 -8.45
CA MET A 134 -16.63 -17.77 -9.36
C MET A 134 -16.03 -18.27 -10.67
N GLU A 135 -15.16 -17.49 -11.31
CA GLU A 135 -14.53 -17.79 -12.59
C GLU A 135 -13.08 -18.28 -12.40
N ALA A 136 -12.77 -18.79 -11.24
CA ALA A 136 -11.47 -19.29 -10.85
C ALA A 136 -11.14 -20.58 -11.62
N PHE A 137 -10.61 -20.40 -12.85
CA PHE A 137 -10.25 -21.50 -13.73
C PHE A 137 -9.07 -21.12 -14.63
N ASN A 138 -8.03 -21.95 -14.65
CA ASN A 138 -6.92 -21.81 -15.58
C ASN A 138 -7.03 -22.84 -16.70
N PRO A 139 -7.46 -22.46 -17.93
CA PRO A 139 -7.66 -23.41 -19.04
C PRO A 139 -6.37 -23.97 -19.62
N ALA A 140 -5.24 -23.30 -19.38
CA ALA A 140 -3.96 -23.66 -19.96
C ALA A 140 -3.00 -24.38 -18.99
N ALA A 141 -3.44 -24.62 -17.74
CA ALA A 141 -2.50 -24.90 -16.67
C ALA A 141 -2.40 -26.35 -16.26
N ILE A 142 -1.19 -26.76 -16.24
CA ILE A 142 -0.56 -27.76 -15.38
C ILE A 142 -0.55 -27.27 -13.89
N ASN A 143 -0.79 -25.98 -13.61
CA ASN A 143 -0.74 -25.41 -12.26
C ASN A 143 -2.16 -25.35 -11.66
N TYR A 144 -2.33 -26.10 -10.60
CA TYR A 144 -3.54 -26.12 -9.81
C TYR A 144 -3.66 -24.81 -9.01
N MET A 145 -4.85 -24.25 -8.97
CA MET A 145 -5.18 -23.14 -8.07
C MET A 145 -5.36 -23.69 -6.66
N PHE A 146 -4.52 -23.28 -5.71
CA PHE A 146 -4.53 -23.81 -4.35
C PHE A 146 -4.21 -22.76 -3.28
N ASP A 147 -4.60 -23.04 -2.05
CA ASP A 147 -4.33 -22.22 -0.87
C ASP A 147 -4.81 -20.77 -1.00
N ASN A 148 -5.97 -20.56 -1.64
CA ASN A 148 -6.58 -19.23 -1.73
C ASN A 148 -7.71 -19.07 -0.73
N THR A 149 -7.82 -17.88 -0.15
CA THR A 149 -8.91 -17.48 0.73
C THR A 149 -9.64 -16.28 0.14
N ALA A 150 -10.93 -16.42 -0.15
CA ALA A 150 -11.80 -15.36 -0.65
C ALA A 150 -13.06 -15.25 0.24
N VAL A 151 -13.22 -14.12 0.89
CA VAL A 151 -14.39 -13.84 1.75
C VAL A 151 -15.02 -12.52 1.33
N GLY A 152 -16.20 -12.58 0.74
CA GLY A 152 -16.94 -11.39 0.28
C GLY A 152 -17.57 -11.60 -1.10
N ASN A 153 -18.52 -10.74 -1.46
CA ASN A 153 -19.10 -10.75 -2.80
C ASN A 153 -18.03 -10.44 -3.85
N ASP A 154 -17.95 -11.22 -4.92
CA ASP A 154 -16.95 -11.11 -6.00
C ASP A 154 -15.48 -11.10 -5.53
N ALA A 155 -15.16 -11.52 -4.30
CA ALA A 155 -13.76 -11.62 -3.87
C ALA A 155 -13.01 -12.66 -4.71
N LEU A 156 -11.82 -12.30 -5.22
CA LEU A 156 -10.98 -13.17 -6.08
C LEU A 156 -11.74 -13.79 -7.28
N ARG A 157 -12.71 -13.08 -7.83
CA ARG A 157 -13.62 -13.65 -8.83
C ARG A 157 -12.93 -14.33 -10.01
N LEU A 158 -11.85 -13.72 -10.55
CA LEU A 158 -11.14 -14.18 -11.75
C LEU A 158 -9.84 -14.94 -11.45
N ALA A 159 -9.57 -15.32 -10.20
CA ALA A 159 -8.31 -15.92 -9.79
C ALA A 159 -7.93 -17.17 -10.62
N ARG A 160 -6.65 -17.25 -11.00
CA ARG A 160 -6.10 -18.39 -11.75
C ARG A 160 -4.87 -19.00 -11.09
N TYR A 161 -4.34 -18.38 -10.05
CA TYR A 161 -3.10 -18.76 -9.36
C TYR A 161 -3.30 -18.88 -7.85
N SER A 162 -2.25 -19.15 -7.12
CA SER A 162 -2.31 -19.66 -5.74
C SER A 162 -1.79 -18.66 -4.70
N GLY A 163 -2.08 -18.96 -3.42
CA GLY A 163 -1.51 -18.27 -2.27
C GLY A 163 -2.08 -16.86 -2.05
N GLN A 164 -3.32 -16.61 -2.45
CA GLN A 164 -3.93 -15.29 -2.33
C GLN A 164 -4.94 -15.21 -1.18
N THR A 165 -4.99 -14.07 -0.51
CA THR A 165 -5.99 -13.77 0.52
C THR A 165 -6.78 -12.52 0.13
N ALA A 166 -8.09 -12.66 -0.06
CA ALA A 166 -9.01 -11.57 -0.38
C ALA A 166 -10.18 -11.55 0.60
N VAL A 167 -10.27 -10.53 1.43
CA VAL A 167 -11.36 -10.36 2.40
C VAL A 167 -12.02 -9.00 2.16
N GLY A 168 -13.25 -9.01 1.70
CA GLY A 168 -14.03 -7.81 1.37
C GLY A 168 -14.69 -7.91 0.01
N SER A 169 -15.79 -7.19 -0.20
CA SER A 169 -16.48 -7.18 -1.49
C SER A 169 -15.56 -6.60 -2.57
N GLY A 170 -15.38 -7.33 -3.66
CA GLY A 170 -14.53 -6.97 -4.79
C GLY A 170 -13.02 -6.95 -4.49
N ALA A 171 -12.55 -7.46 -3.35
CA ALA A 171 -11.12 -7.59 -3.08
C ALA A 171 -10.47 -8.53 -4.11
N LEU A 172 -9.35 -8.10 -4.77
CA LEU A 172 -8.66 -8.84 -5.82
C LEU A 172 -9.57 -9.36 -6.96
N ARG A 173 -10.68 -8.66 -7.24
CA ARG A 173 -11.71 -9.16 -8.16
C ARG A 173 -11.17 -9.51 -9.54
N ASN A 174 -10.31 -8.69 -10.12
CA ASN A 174 -9.81 -8.79 -11.48
C ASN A 174 -8.44 -9.47 -11.59
N ASP A 175 -7.95 -10.08 -10.51
CA ASP A 175 -6.66 -10.77 -10.50
C ASP A 175 -6.70 -12.02 -11.40
N THR A 176 -5.83 -12.05 -12.40
CA THR A 176 -5.77 -13.16 -13.37
C THR A 176 -4.43 -13.91 -13.35
N ALA A 177 -3.36 -13.29 -12.85
CA ALA A 177 -2.03 -13.90 -12.85
C ALA A 177 -1.17 -13.51 -11.62
N GLY A 178 -1.73 -12.78 -10.65
CA GLY A 178 -1.05 -12.46 -9.40
C GLY A 178 -0.88 -13.68 -8.50
N ILE A 179 0.17 -13.66 -7.69
CA ILE A 179 0.44 -14.68 -6.66
C ILE A 179 0.86 -14.01 -5.35
N TYR A 180 0.52 -14.64 -4.22
CA TYR A 180 0.92 -14.21 -2.89
C TYR A 180 0.48 -12.78 -2.53
N ASN A 181 -0.70 -12.35 -3.01
CA ASN A 181 -1.27 -11.08 -2.65
C ASN A 181 -2.21 -11.20 -1.44
N THR A 182 -2.19 -10.20 -0.57
CA THR A 182 -3.11 -10.07 0.55
C THR A 182 -3.92 -8.79 0.40
N ALA A 183 -5.24 -8.89 0.21
CA ALA A 183 -6.16 -7.77 0.08
C ALA A 183 -7.29 -7.86 1.11
N VAL A 184 -7.34 -6.91 2.03
CA VAL A 184 -8.37 -6.84 3.06
C VAL A 184 -9.06 -5.47 3.01
N GLY A 185 -10.30 -5.44 2.58
CA GLY A 185 -11.11 -4.23 2.48
C GLY A 185 -11.98 -4.18 1.22
N TYR A 186 -12.97 -3.30 1.24
CA TYR A 186 -13.83 -3.04 0.09
C TYR A 186 -13.01 -2.51 -1.09
N PHE A 187 -13.03 -3.22 -2.22
CA PHE A 187 -12.24 -2.95 -3.43
C PHE A 187 -10.71 -2.81 -3.23
N ALA A 188 -10.14 -3.45 -2.20
CA ALA A 188 -8.69 -3.56 -2.08
C ALA A 188 -8.13 -4.34 -3.28
N MET A 189 -7.11 -3.82 -3.96
CA MET A 189 -6.46 -4.40 -5.16
C MET A 189 -7.44 -4.82 -6.27
N TYR A 190 -8.52 -4.05 -6.46
CA TYR A 190 -9.62 -4.44 -7.35
C TYR A 190 -9.18 -4.70 -8.80
N GLU A 191 -8.28 -3.89 -9.35
CA GLU A 191 -7.79 -3.98 -10.74
C GLU A 191 -6.48 -4.77 -10.90
N ASN A 192 -5.96 -5.39 -9.84
CA ASN A 192 -4.75 -6.20 -9.98
C ASN A 192 -4.95 -7.29 -11.03
N LYS A 193 -4.01 -7.41 -11.96
CA LYS A 193 -4.03 -8.46 -13.00
C LYS A 193 -2.87 -9.42 -12.88
N THR A 194 -1.66 -8.89 -12.66
CA THR A 194 -0.42 -9.65 -12.68
C THR A 194 0.54 -9.32 -11.54
N GLY A 195 0.22 -8.30 -10.72
CA GLY A 195 1.04 -7.91 -9.58
C GLY A 195 1.17 -9.00 -8.53
N THR A 196 2.35 -9.13 -7.93
CA THR A 196 2.66 -10.21 -7.00
C THR A 196 3.21 -9.68 -5.67
N VAL A 197 3.01 -10.45 -4.60
CA VAL A 197 3.57 -10.16 -3.27
C VAL A 197 3.16 -8.79 -2.74
N ASN A 198 1.93 -8.36 -3.03
CA ASN A 198 1.41 -7.09 -2.54
C ASN A 198 0.55 -7.29 -1.29
N THR A 199 0.58 -6.33 -0.37
CA THR A 199 -0.31 -6.26 0.80
C THR A 199 -1.13 -4.99 0.74
N ALA A 200 -2.47 -5.12 0.68
CA ALA A 200 -3.41 -4.01 0.67
C ALA A 200 -4.45 -4.17 1.77
N ILE A 201 -4.43 -3.30 2.77
CA ILE A 201 -5.37 -3.33 3.90
C ILE A 201 -6.07 -1.98 4.00
N GLY A 202 -7.36 -1.95 3.72
CA GLY A 202 -8.20 -0.76 3.75
C GLY A 202 -9.09 -0.62 2.52
N THR A 203 -10.14 0.18 2.64
CA THR A 203 -11.03 0.48 1.51
C THR A 203 -10.24 1.11 0.37
N SER A 204 -10.33 0.52 -0.81
CA SER A 204 -9.66 0.99 -2.03
C SER A 204 -8.12 1.11 -1.94
N ALA A 205 -7.47 0.41 -1.01
CA ALA A 205 -6.01 0.31 -0.99
C ALA A 205 -5.52 -0.42 -2.27
N LEU A 206 -4.50 0.13 -2.96
CA LEU A 206 -3.96 -0.38 -4.24
C LEU A 206 -5.05 -0.64 -5.30
N ARG A 207 -6.14 0.12 -5.29
CA ARG A 207 -7.33 -0.22 -6.10
C ARG A 207 -7.07 -0.30 -7.59
N LEU A 208 -6.29 0.62 -8.16
CA LEU A 208 -6.05 0.72 -9.61
C LEU A 208 -4.72 0.09 -10.04
N ASP A 209 -4.01 -0.57 -9.15
CA ASP A 209 -2.77 -1.29 -9.48
C ASP A 209 -3.08 -2.46 -10.42
N THR A 210 -2.35 -2.55 -11.52
CA THR A 210 -2.55 -3.60 -12.52
C THR A 210 -1.43 -4.63 -12.55
N SER A 211 -0.20 -4.24 -12.18
CA SER A 211 0.97 -5.11 -12.30
C SER A 211 2.12 -4.78 -11.33
N GLY A 212 1.96 -3.81 -10.43
CA GLY A 212 2.96 -3.50 -9.41
C GLY A 212 3.19 -4.67 -8.45
N SER A 213 4.41 -4.83 -7.97
CA SER A 213 4.79 -5.95 -7.11
C SER A 213 5.55 -5.49 -5.86
N GLY A 214 5.44 -6.24 -4.78
CA GLY A 214 6.12 -5.92 -3.52
C GLY A 214 5.61 -4.67 -2.82
N ASN A 215 4.40 -4.19 -3.12
CA ASN A 215 3.85 -2.98 -2.52
C ASN A 215 3.08 -3.29 -1.23
N THR A 216 3.23 -2.42 -0.23
CA THR A 216 2.46 -2.45 1.02
C THR A 216 1.62 -1.19 1.13
N ALA A 217 0.29 -1.34 1.14
CA ALA A 217 -0.68 -0.26 1.28
C ALA A 217 -1.60 -0.52 2.48
N VAL A 218 -1.51 0.30 3.51
CA VAL A 218 -2.35 0.19 4.71
C VAL A 218 -3.06 1.51 4.96
N GLY A 219 -4.37 1.53 4.78
CA GLY A 219 -5.21 2.71 4.95
C GLY A 219 -6.18 2.92 3.79
N VAL A 220 -7.20 3.73 4.02
CA VAL A 220 -8.17 4.09 2.97
C VAL A 220 -7.45 4.86 1.87
N ASN A 221 -7.61 4.43 0.62
CA ASN A 221 -6.98 4.99 -0.59
C ASN A 221 -5.44 5.04 -0.56
N ALA A 222 -4.77 4.28 0.29
CA ALA A 222 -3.31 4.14 0.21
C ALA A 222 -2.93 3.54 -1.16
N LEU A 223 -2.00 4.18 -1.91
CA LEU A 223 -1.61 3.80 -3.28
C LEU A 223 -2.79 3.65 -4.25
N TYR A 224 -3.86 4.44 -4.09
CA TYR A 224 -5.11 4.28 -4.84
C TYR A 224 -4.93 4.28 -6.37
N SER A 225 -4.20 5.25 -6.92
CA SER A 225 -4.01 5.43 -8.37
C SER A 225 -2.79 4.70 -8.94
N HIS A 226 -2.09 3.93 -8.11
CA HIS A 226 -0.91 3.17 -8.50
C HIS A 226 -1.21 2.17 -9.61
N LYS A 227 -0.32 2.01 -10.59
CA LYS A 227 -0.55 1.13 -11.74
C LYS A 227 0.51 0.05 -11.93
N THR A 228 1.79 0.40 -11.81
CA THR A 228 2.87 -0.49 -12.24
C THR A 228 4.16 -0.42 -11.39
N GLY A 229 4.24 0.49 -10.43
CA GLY A 229 5.43 0.66 -9.59
C GLY A 229 5.64 -0.48 -8.58
N ASN A 230 6.86 -0.62 -8.08
CA ASN A 230 7.24 -1.73 -7.22
C ASN A 230 7.85 -1.27 -5.90
N ASN A 231 7.75 -2.13 -4.88
CA ASN A 231 8.42 -1.97 -3.60
C ASN A 231 8.10 -0.65 -2.87
N ASN A 232 6.86 -0.17 -2.97
CA ASN A 232 6.41 1.02 -2.25
C ASN A 232 5.74 0.64 -0.93
N ILE A 233 5.92 1.48 0.10
CA ILE A 233 5.23 1.38 1.38
C ILE A 233 4.38 2.63 1.57
N ALA A 234 3.07 2.47 1.69
CA ALA A 234 2.13 3.55 1.97
C ALA A 234 1.26 3.19 3.19
N MET A 235 1.40 3.91 4.27
CA MET A 235 0.63 3.69 5.51
C MET A 235 -0.05 4.98 5.95
N GLY A 236 -1.36 5.03 5.87
CA GLY A 236 -2.18 6.18 6.24
C GLY A 236 -3.28 6.50 5.23
N TYR A 237 -4.23 7.34 5.62
CA TYR A 237 -5.27 7.85 4.74
C TYR A 237 -4.66 8.63 3.58
N ASN A 238 -4.95 8.25 2.33
CA ASN A 238 -4.41 8.82 1.10
C ASN A 238 -2.87 8.86 0.99
N ALA A 239 -2.12 8.04 1.73
CA ALA A 239 -0.67 7.95 1.54
C ALA A 239 -0.36 7.46 0.11
N LEU A 240 0.52 8.19 -0.64
CA LEU A 240 0.84 7.92 -2.06
C LEU A 240 -0.38 7.76 -2.99
N SER A 241 -1.51 8.37 -2.65
CA SER A 241 -2.79 8.10 -3.35
C SER A 241 -2.75 8.40 -4.86
N ASN A 242 -2.03 9.44 -5.30
CA ASN A 242 -1.92 9.82 -6.70
C ASN A 242 -0.67 9.28 -7.41
N SER A 243 0.12 8.44 -6.75
CA SER A 243 1.28 7.77 -7.38
C SER A 243 0.82 6.83 -8.49
N ARG A 244 1.48 6.87 -9.65
CA ARG A 244 1.14 6.00 -10.79
C ARG A 244 2.17 4.89 -11.02
N ASN A 245 3.45 5.23 -11.06
CA ASN A 245 4.51 4.30 -11.47
C ASN A 245 5.78 4.43 -10.61
N GLY A 246 5.73 5.14 -9.47
CA GLY A 246 6.90 5.32 -8.60
C GLY A 246 7.36 4.01 -7.96
N ASN A 247 8.66 3.87 -7.72
CA ASN A 247 9.26 2.70 -7.10
C ASN A 247 10.03 3.07 -5.82
N HIS A 248 10.09 2.13 -4.87
CA HIS A 248 10.90 2.26 -3.67
C HIS A 248 10.57 3.50 -2.81
N ASN A 249 9.31 3.94 -2.81
CA ASN A 249 8.88 5.08 -2.00
C ASN A 249 8.28 4.60 -0.66
N ILE A 250 8.58 5.34 0.41
CA ILE A 250 8.02 5.11 1.74
C ILE A 250 7.21 6.34 2.15
N ALA A 251 5.90 6.20 2.29
CA ALA A 251 4.99 7.25 2.74
C ALA A 251 4.19 6.77 3.97
N ILE A 252 4.45 7.37 5.12
CA ILE A 252 3.78 7.03 6.38
C ILE A 252 3.15 8.29 6.97
N GLY A 253 1.83 8.33 7.01
CA GLY A 253 1.04 9.44 7.53
C GLY A 253 -0.12 9.82 6.61
N THR A 254 -1.11 10.50 7.15
CA THR A 254 -2.23 11.03 6.36
C THR A 254 -1.71 12.02 5.31
N ASN A 255 -2.08 11.81 4.05
CA ASN A 255 -1.67 12.60 2.89
C ASN A 255 -0.13 12.69 2.68
N ALA A 256 0.67 11.80 3.26
CA ALA A 256 2.10 11.71 2.95
C ALA A 256 2.27 11.39 1.45
N MET A 257 3.08 12.17 0.74
CA MET A 257 3.30 12.06 -0.73
C MET A 257 1.99 12.01 -1.53
N LEU A 258 0.96 12.72 -1.13
CA LEU A 258 -0.38 12.65 -1.76
C LEU A 258 -0.33 12.84 -3.28
N ASN A 259 0.42 13.82 -3.77
CA ASN A 259 0.47 14.21 -5.18
C ASN A 259 1.67 13.67 -5.96
N HIS A 260 2.47 12.83 -5.35
CA HIS A 260 3.63 12.20 -5.98
C HIS A 260 3.20 11.30 -7.15
N LYS A 261 3.81 11.47 -8.34
CA LYS A 261 3.29 10.80 -9.56
C LYS A 261 4.14 9.63 -10.07
N THR A 262 5.43 9.84 -10.26
CA THR A 262 6.24 8.91 -11.08
C THR A 262 7.65 8.63 -10.58
N ASN A 263 8.14 9.30 -9.56
CA ASN A 263 9.55 9.26 -9.18
C ASN A 263 9.85 8.26 -8.05
N ASP A 264 11.13 8.02 -7.83
CA ASP A 264 11.61 6.89 -7.05
C ASP A 264 12.41 7.30 -5.80
N VAL A 265 12.50 6.37 -4.86
CA VAL A 265 13.42 6.39 -3.72
C VAL A 265 13.19 7.58 -2.77
N ASN A 266 11.92 7.93 -2.50
CA ASN A 266 11.59 8.96 -1.52
C ASN A 266 11.12 8.35 -0.20
N THR A 267 11.47 8.98 0.92
CA THR A 267 10.97 8.65 2.25
C THR A 267 10.24 9.84 2.86
N ALA A 268 8.94 9.71 3.12
CA ALA A 268 8.12 10.73 3.76
C ALA A 268 7.39 10.15 4.96
N VAL A 269 7.67 10.67 6.14
CA VAL A 269 7.00 10.26 7.38
C VAL A 269 6.43 11.48 8.10
N GLY A 270 5.12 11.54 8.23
CA GLY A 270 4.40 12.63 8.87
C GLY A 270 3.16 13.07 8.10
N TYR A 271 2.27 13.80 8.76
CA TYR A 271 1.10 14.40 8.14
C TYR A 271 1.52 15.38 7.03
N GLU A 272 1.02 15.20 5.80
CA GLU A 272 1.34 16.00 4.62
C GLU A 272 2.84 16.13 4.31
N SER A 273 3.71 15.25 4.82
CA SER A 273 5.11 15.20 4.42
C SER A 273 5.21 14.97 2.92
N MET A 274 5.94 15.82 2.18
CA MET A 274 6.01 15.83 0.71
C MET A 274 4.63 15.86 0.03
N GLY A 275 3.62 16.46 0.65
CA GLY A 275 2.21 16.37 0.21
C GLY A 275 1.93 16.96 -1.17
N LEU A 276 2.63 17.98 -1.61
CA LEU A 276 2.51 18.61 -2.94
C LEU A 276 3.68 18.29 -3.88
N ASP A 277 4.60 17.43 -3.48
CA ASP A 277 5.67 16.94 -4.37
C ASP A 277 5.04 16.16 -5.54
N THR A 278 5.43 16.50 -6.76
CA THR A 278 4.91 15.84 -7.97
C THR A 278 5.95 15.01 -8.70
N SER A 279 7.25 15.33 -8.55
CA SER A 279 8.34 14.72 -9.31
C SER A 279 9.71 14.77 -8.63
N GLY A 280 9.76 14.91 -7.29
CA GLY A 280 11.02 14.84 -6.53
C GLY A 280 11.52 13.40 -6.37
N SER A 281 12.84 13.21 -6.35
CA SER A 281 13.49 11.90 -6.16
C SER A 281 14.55 11.94 -5.07
N VAL A 282 14.79 10.80 -4.44
CA VAL A 282 15.87 10.62 -3.46
C VAL A 282 15.78 11.60 -2.29
N ASN A 283 14.57 11.96 -1.88
CA ASN A 283 14.33 12.87 -0.77
C ASN A 283 13.98 12.12 0.52
N THR A 284 14.43 12.64 1.65
CA THR A 284 14.06 12.17 2.99
C THR A 284 13.35 13.28 3.75
N ALA A 285 12.10 13.09 4.10
CA ALA A 285 11.25 14.04 4.81
C ALA A 285 10.64 13.39 6.05
N LEU A 286 10.95 13.89 7.24
CA LEU A 286 10.41 13.44 8.50
C LEU A 286 9.85 14.59 9.31
N GLY A 287 8.53 14.65 9.48
CA GLY A 287 7.83 15.67 10.24
C GLY A 287 6.56 16.17 9.55
N TRP A 288 5.72 16.89 10.30
CA TRP A 288 4.55 17.56 9.77
C TRP A 288 4.96 18.54 8.68
N ARG A 289 4.44 18.40 7.44
CA ARG A 289 4.71 19.24 6.26
C ARG A 289 6.20 19.46 5.94
N SER A 290 7.04 18.49 6.26
CA SER A 290 8.43 18.51 5.78
C SER A 290 8.48 18.33 4.26
N LEU A 291 9.27 19.14 3.53
CA LEU A 291 9.34 19.17 2.06
C LEU A 291 7.98 19.35 1.36
N TYR A 292 7.05 20.09 1.97
CA TYR A 292 5.64 20.08 1.58
C TYR A 292 5.38 20.55 0.14
N THR A 293 5.97 21.68 -0.30
CA THR A 293 5.72 22.25 -1.64
C THR A 293 6.84 22.00 -2.66
N VAL A 294 7.85 21.23 -2.31
CA VAL A 294 8.99 20.96 -3.21
C VAL A 294 8.52 20.08 -4.36
N LYS A 295 8.24 20.68 -5.52
CA LYS A 295 7.63 19.96 -6.65
C LYS A 295 8.61 19.08 -7.43
N ASN A 296 9.86 19.53 -7.58
CA ASN A 296 10.87 18.90 -8.43
C ASN A 296 12.23 18.74 -7.74
N GLY A 297 12.28 18.77 -6.41
CA GLY A 297 13.54 18.68 -5.66
C GLY A 297 14.12 17.26 -5.63
N PHE A 298 15.45 17.16 -5.50
CA PHE A 298 16.10 15.87 -5.33
C PHE A 298 17.25 15.93 -4.32
N GLU A 299 17.53 14.80 -3.70
CA GLU A 299 18.62 14.61 -2.73
C GLU A 299 18.51 15.55 -1.51
N ASN A 300 17.31 15.87 -1.05
CA ASN A 300 17.10 16.70 0.14
C ASN A 300 16.84 15.84 1.38
N VAL A 301 17.34 16.32 2.52
CA VAL A 301 17.06 15.79 3.86
C VAL A 301 16.35 16.87 4.66
N ALA A 302 15.08 16.63 5.05
CA ALA A 302 14.27 17.55 5.86
C ALA A 302 13.74 16.83 7.10
N LEU A 303 14.33 17.11 8.25
CA LEU A 303 13.95 16.53 9.53
C LEU A 303 13.38 17.60 10.45
N GLY A 304 12.09 17.60 10.69
CA GLY A 304 11.40 18.54 11.58
C GLY A 304 10.11 19.08 11.01
N VAL A 305 9.29 19.65 11.87
CA VAL A 305 8.03 20.31 11.50
C VAL A 305 8.32 21.47 10.55
N GLY A 306 7.76 21.44 9.33
CA GLY A 306 7.94 22.49 8.33
C GLY A 306 9.40 22.72 7.86
N ALA A 307 10.27 21.72 7.97
CA ALA A 307 11.60 21.80 7.38
C ALA A 307 11.47 21.82 5.84
N ILE A 308 12.04 22.81 5.17
CA ILE A 308 11.91 23.09 3.72
C ILE A 308 10.43 23.11 3.29
N GLU A 309 9.52 23.70 4.07
CA GLU A 309 8.07 23.62 3.82
C GLU A 309 7.64 24.31 2.53
N PHE A 310 8.15 25.50 2.23
CA PHE A 310 7.77 26.30 1.06
C PHE A 310 8.97 26.58 0.16
N SER A 311 9.23 25.67 -0.78
CA SER A 311 10.26 25.85 -1.81
C SER A 311 9.86 25.08 -3.06
N ASP A 312 9.69 25.75 -4.20
CA ASP A 312 9.31 25.09 -5.45
C ASP A 312 10.42 24.20 -6.03
N SER A 313 11.69 24.54 -5.74
CA SER A 313 12.87 23.81 -6.21
C SER A 313 13.97 23.82 -5.15
N SER A 314 14.37 22.67 -4.70
CA SER A 314 15.44 22.48 -3.70
C SER A 314 16.24 21.24 -4.07
N TYR A 315 17.57 21.36 -4.04
CA TYR A 315 18.46 20.27 -4.43
C TYR A 315 19.61 20.14 -3.45
N GLN A 316 19.87 18.91 -3.00
CA GLN A 316 21.04 18.59 -2.17
C GLN A 316 21.12 19.40 -0.86
N ASN A 317 19.97 19.69 -0.25
CA ASN A 317 19.92 20.44 1.00
C ASN A 317 19.73 19.53 2.21
N THR A 318 20.32 19.93 3.34
CA THR A 318 20.10 19.31 4.64
C THR A 318 19.47 20.32 5.60
N ALA A 319 18.22 20.09 5.99
CA ALA A 319 17.49 20.92 6.95
C ALA A 319 17.06 20.09 8.16
N VAL A 320 17.60 20.37 9.32
CA VAL A 320 17.31 19.68 10.57
C VAL A 320 16.83 20.67 11.63
N GLY A 321 15.57 20.56 12.00
CA GLY A 321 14.94 21.43 13.00
C GLY A 321 13.59 21.98 12.54
N ARG A 322 12.78 22.42 13.50
CA ARG A 322 11.49 23.06 13.20
C ARG A 322 11.71 24.33 12.37
N TYR A 323 11.08 24.40 11.19
CA TYR A 323 11.17 25.51 10.25
C TYR A 323 12.60 25.80 9.75
N ALA A 324 13.52 24.84 9.80
CA ALA A 324 14.81 24.96 9.11
C ALA A 324 14.58 25.11 7.60
N MET A 325 15.23 26.06 6.95
CA MET A 325 15.03 26.43 5.51
C MET A 325 13.58 26.74 5.14
N PHE A 326 12.76 27.19 6.08
CA PHE A 326 11.37 27.56 5.81
C PHE A 326 11.30 28.73 4.81
N SER A 327 10.62 28.53 3.68
CA SER A 327 10.49 29.49 2.57
C SER A 327 11.82 29.92 1.90
N ILE A 328 12.86 29.13 2.03
CA ILE A 328 14.14 29.30 1.32
C ILE A 328 14.42 28.05 0.50
N GLY A 329 14.59 28.22 -0.80
CA GLY A 329 15.05 27.19 -1.72
C GLY A 329 16.55 27.30 -2.00
N GLY A 330 17.03 26.49 -2.93
CA GLY A 330 18.41 26.55 -3.40
C GLY A 330 19.11 25.20 -3.41
N THR A 331 20.41 25.22 -3.46
CA THR A 331 21.23 24.03 -3.63
C THR A 331 22.38 23.95 -2.63
N GLU A 332 22.73 22.75 -2.21
CA GLU A 332 23.93 22.48 -1.40
C GLU A 332 23.94 23.23 -0.05
N ASN A 333 22.79 23.49 0.56
CA ASN A 333 22.71 24.22 1.82
C ASN A 333 22.58 23.25 3.02
N THR A 334 23.16 23.65 4.15
CA THR A 334 23.03 22.94 5.43
C THR A 334 22.45 23.87 6.48
N ALA A 335 21.26 23.54 7.00
CA ALA A 335 20.58 24.30 8.05
C ALA A 335 20.24 23.38 9.24
N VAL A 336 20.85 23.63 10.39
CA VAL A 336 20.63 22.84 11.60
C VAL A 336 20.22 23.73 12.77
N GLY A 337 18.99 23.63 13.22
CA GLY A 337 18.46 24.42 14.35
C GLY A 337 17.07 24.98 14.07
N TYR A 338 16.40 25.47 15.12
CA TYR A 338 15.11 26.14 15.00
C TYR A 338 15.23 27.38 14.09
N ARG A 339 14.47 27.41 12.98
CA ARG A 339 14.48 28.48 11.98
C ARG A 339 15.88 28.79 11.39
N ALA A 340 16.84 27.88 11.45
CA ALA A 340 18.10 28.04 10.74
C ALA A 340 17.82 28.25 9.24
N MET A 341 18.39 29.29 8.62
CA MET A 341 18.09 29.75 7.25
C MET A 341 16.57 29.95 6.99
N GLY A 342 15.74 30.14 7.99
CA GLY A 342 14.32 30.40 7.79
C GLY A 342 14.05 31.80 7.26
N ALA A 343 13.11 31.98 6.35
CA ALA A 343 12.52 33.30 6.05
C ALA A 343 11.37 33.61 7.03
N GLY A 344 10.98 34.88 7.19
CA GLY A 344 9.87 35.25 8.09
C GLY A 344 8.53 34.64 7.67
N ALA A 345 7.59 34.56 8.62
CA ALA A 345 6.28 33.92 8.51
C ALA A 345 5.30 34.64 7.55
N GLY A 346 5.63 34.74 6.27
CA GLY A 346 4.85 35.46 5.26
C GLY A 346 4.49 34.65 4.02
N GLY A 347 4.35 33.33 4.09
CA GLY A 347 3.89 32.51 2.95
C GLY A 347 4.84 32.49 1.74
N PRO A 348 4.45 31.87 0.63
CA PRO A 348 5.30 31.63 -0.56
C PRO A 348 5.47 32.89 -1.43
N THR A 349 6.03 33.98 -0.89
CA THR A 349 6.08 35.25 -1.62
C THR A 349 7.38 35.56 -2.29
N THR A 350 8.45 34.79 -2.07
CA THR A 350 9.68 34.93 -2.85
C THR A 350 10.42 33.61 -2.89
N ASN A 351 10.69 33.09 -4.09
CA ASN A 351 11.71 32.05 -4.30
C ASN A 351 13.08 32.66 -3.95
N LEU A 352 13.43 32.65 -2.66
CA LEU A 352 14.74 33.02 -2.20
C LEU A 352 15.66 31.82 -2.47
N TYR A 353 16.55 31.95 -3.42
CA TYR A 353 17.53 30.93 -3.76
C TYR A 353 18.87 31.23 -3.13
N THR A 354 19.39 30.24 -2.41
CA THR A 354 20.76 30.29 -1.87
C THR A 354 21.56 29.08 -2.32
N ARG A 355 22.88 29.19 -2.30
CA ARG A 355 23.76 28.08 -2.63
C ARG A 355 24.95 28.02 -1.64
N GLY A 356 25.28 26.78 -1.23
CA GLY A 356 26.48 26.51 -0.44
C GLY A 356 26.48 27.18 0.94
N VAL A 357 25.32 27.45 1.55
CA VAL A 357 25.22 28.09 2.85
C VAL A 357 25.24 27.06 3.96
N THR A 358 26.04 27.28 4.99
CA THR A 358 26.03 26.49 6.23
C THR A 358 25.52 27.35 7.39
N SER A 359 24.40 26.94 8.02
CA SER A 359 23.79 27.62 9.15
C SER A 359 23.49 26.66 10.28
N VAL A 360 24.21 26.81 11.40
CA VAL A 360 24.03 25.92 12.58
C VAL A 360 23.73 26.76 13.82
N GLY A 361 22.58 26.55 14.39
CA GLY A 361 22.07 27.26 15.58
C GLY A 361 20.67 27.83 15.38
N ALA A 362 19.98 28.17 16.47
CA ALA A 362 18.65 28.76 16.35
C ALA A 362 18.73 30.14 15.68
N ASN A 363 17.89 30.37 14.66
CA ASN A 363 17.84 31.55 13.81
C ASN A 363 19.17 31.87 13.10
N SER A 364 20.15 30.97 13.05
CA SER A 364 21.38 31.17 12.28
C SER A 364 21.05 31.36 10.80
N GLY A 365 21.62 32.35 10.13
CA GLY A 365 21.34 32.65 8.73
C GLY A 365 19.89 33.01 8.42
N PHE A 366 19.10 33.43 9.40
CA PHE A 366 17.70 33.80 9.20
C PHE A 366 17.57 34.95 8.20
N LYS A 367 16.69 34.83 7.20
CA LYS A 367 16.58 35.73 6.03
C LYS A 367 17.84 35.85 5.17
N ASN A 368 18.79 34.92 5.26
CA ASN A 368 19.94 34.91 4.36
C ASN A 368 19.53 34.50 2.94
N THR A 369 19.89 35.34 1.97
CA THR A 369 19.74 35.09 0.52
C THR A 369 21.08 35.15 -0.23
N GLY A 370 22.17 35.45 0.48
CA GLY A 370 23.53 35.41 -0.07
C GLY A 370 24.07 33.98 -0.10
N ALA A 371 24.91 33.71 -1.09
CA ALA A 371 25.53 32.38 -1.25
C ALA A 371 26.85 32.26 -0.43
N GLU A 372 27.27 31.01 -0.21
CA GLU A 372 28.60 30.68 0.32
C GLU A 372 28.89 31.28 1.70
N ASN A 373 27.84 31.50 2.51
CA ASN A 373 27.97 32.00 3.88
C ASN A 373 28.05 30.85 4.89
N THR A 374 28.87 31.02 5.92
CA THR A 374 28.95 30.10 7.05
C THR A 374 28.58 30.81 8.35
N PHE A 375 27.47 30.39 8.99
CA PHE A 375 26.98 30.94 10.25
C PHE A 375 26.82 29.86 11.31
N VAL A 376 27.54 29.97 12.42
CA VAL A 376 27.44 29.02 13.54
C VAL A 376 27.23 29.81 14.84
N GLY A 377 26.08 29.60 15.45
CA GLY A 377 25.68 30.23 16.71
C GLY A 377 24.26 30.80 16.68
N TYR A 378 23.71 31.10 17.85
CA TYR A 378 22.41 31.75 18.00
C TYR A 378 22.40 33.12 17.31
N ASN A 379 21.45 33.38 16.41
CA ASN A 379 21.31 34.60 15.63
C ASN A 379 22.58 35.01 14.84
N SER A 380 23.52 34.11 14.54
CA SER A 380 24.64 34.39 13.66
C SER A 380 24.13 34.64 12.22
N GLY A 381 24.50 35.78 11.58
CA GLY A 381 23.98 36.14 10.25
C GLY A 381 22.45 36.34 10.19
N TYR A 382 21.84 36.91 11.23
CA TYR A 382 20.37 36.94 11.41
C TYR A 382 19.60 37.79 10.39
N GLY A 383 20.19 38.73 9.69
CA GLY A 383 19.45 39.63 8.80
C GLY A 383 18.38 40.46 9.53
N ALA A 384 18.73 41.17 10.62
CA ALA A 384 17.83 41.83 11.53
C ALA A 384 17.09 43.07 10.98
N GLY A 385 17.34 43.47 9.74
CA GLY A 385 16.67 44.59 9.10
C GLY A 385 15.42 44.20 8.32
N VAL A 386 14.76 45.19 7.70
CA VAL A 386 13.68 44.95 6.70
C VAL A 386 14.24 44.26 5.44
N ASP A 387 15.55 44.38 5.20
CA ASP A 387 16.22 43.73 4.08
C ASP A 387 16.83 42.38 4.47
N SER A 388 16.78 41.43 3.56
CA SER A 388 17.46 40.15 3.68
C SER A 388 18.97 40.31 3.57
N LEU A 389 19.74 39.44 4.24
CA LEU A 389 21.19 39.37 4.08
C LEU A 389 21.51 38.86 2.66
N LYS A 390 22.05 39.73 1.80
CA LYS A 390 22.44 39.46 0.41
C LYS A 390 23.94 39.29 0.21
N GLY A 391 24.73 39.62 1.26
CA GLY A 391 26.18 39.44 1.24
C GLY A 391 26.58 37.98 1.06
N ILE A 392 27.71 37.75 0.41
CA ILE A 392 28.26 36.44 0.10
C ILE A 392 29.60 36.20 0.79
N GLU A 393 29.99 34.92 0.93
CA GLU A 393 31.32 34.53 1.44
C GLU A 393 31.62 35.05 2.86
N ASN A 394 30.58 35.23 3.70
CA ASN A 394 30.76 35.67 5.07
C ASN A 394 30.87 34.50 6.03
N THR A 395 31.77 34.60 7.01
CA THR A 395 31.92 33.61 8.09
C THR A 395 31.59 34.25 9.44
N GLY A 396 30.56 33.73 10.12
CA GLY A 396 30.16 34.17 11.45
C GLY A 396 30.18 33.00 12.44
N LEU A 397 31.12 33.01 13.40
CA LEU A 397 31.23 31.98 14.44
C LEU A 397 31.01 32.59 15.82
N GLY A 398 29.88 32.38 16.43
CA GLY A 398 29.50 32.92 17.75
C GLY A 398 28.08 33.48 17.73
N SER A 399 27.54 33.74 18.93
CA SER A 399 26.19 34.31 19.07
C SER A 399 26.15 35.72 18.50
N SER A 400 25.13 36.05 17.70
CA SER A 400 24.83 37.35 17.14
C SER A 400 25.99 37.98 16.32
N THR A 401 26.82 37.18 15.68
CA THR A 401 27.81 37.69 14.71
C THR A 401 27.10 38.13 13.42
N LEU A 402 27.60 39.19 12.76
CA LEU A 402 27.09 39.67 11.45
C LEU A 402 25.56 39.87 11.43
N THR A 403 24.95 40.30 12.54
CA THR A 403 23.49 40.34 12.71
C THR A 403 22.79 41.33 11.77
N PHE A 404 23.38 42.49 11.52
CA PHE A 404 22.81 43.54 10.65
C PHE A 404 23.52 43.65 9.29
N THR A 405 24.25 42.63 8.86
CA THR A 405 24.85 42.60 7.52
C THR A 405 23.76 42.53 6.45
N THR A 406 23.83 43.41 5.46
CA THR A 406 22.88 43.42 4.32
C THR A 406 23.57 43.03 3.01
N THR A 407 24.61 43.72 2.58
CA THR A 407 25.33 43.47 1.32
C THR A 407 26.84 43.27 1.50
N GLY A 408 27.38 43.38 2.72
CA GLY A 408 28.79 43.15 3.02
C GLY A 408 29.25 41.75 2.62
N ARG A 409 30.48 41.64 2.09
CA ARG A 409 31.02 40.39 1.54
C ARG A 409 32.35 40.02 2.16
N SER A 410 32.68 38.73 2.12
CA SER A 410 34.00 38.21 2.52
C SER A 410 34.43 38.65 3.93
N ASN A 411 33.50 38.80 4.87
CA ASN A 411 33.77 39.16 6.24
C ASN A 411 33.97 37.95 7.14
N THR A 412 34.90 38.01 8.08
CA THR A 412 35.12 36.95 9.08
C THR A 412 34.87 37.53 10.50
N ALA A 413 33.85 37.00 11.18
CA ALA A 413 33.46 37.40 12.54
C ALA A 413 33.52 36.18 13.49
N VAL A 414 34.42 36.24 14.47
CA VAL A 414 34.60 35.18 15.49
C VAL A 414 34.46 35.78 16.87
N GLY A 415 33.50 35.25 17.64
CA GLY A 415 33.19 35.74 19.00
C GLY A 415 31.82 36.41 19.10
N MET A 416 31.25 36.48 20.30
CA MET A 416 29.93 37.03 20.53
C MET A 416 29.82 38.47 20.01
N SER A 417 28.81 38.74 19.19
CA SER A 417 28.51 40.04 18.59
C SER A 417 29.71 40.70 17.83
N SER A 418 30.66 39.93 17.31
CA SER A 418 31.70 40.41 16.41
C SER A 418 31.06 40.87 15.07
N LEU A 419 31.48 42.00 14.51
CA LEU A 419 30.95 42.65 13.30
C LEU A 419 29.40 42.78 13.34
N TYR A 420 28.83 43.06 14.51
CA TYR A 420 27.38 43.06 14.74
C TYR A 420 26.62 44.01 13.80
N SER A 421 27.10 45.24 13.65
CA SER A 421 26.46 46.31 12.86
C SER A 421 27.06 46.48 11.45
N ASN A 422 27.86 45.55 10.94
CA ASN A 422 28.50 45.66 9.64
C ASN A 422 27.44 45.47 8.52
N SER A 423 26.86 46.57 8.02
CA SER A 423 25.80 46.48 7.01
C SER A 423 26.32 46.25 5.59
N THR A 424 27.29 47.02 5.13
CA THR A 424 27.83 47.00 3.77
C THR A 424 29.35 46.79 3.67
N GLY A 425 30.07 46.85 4.80
CA GLY A 425 31.50 46.65 4.85
C GLY A 425 31.93 45.26 4.36
N SER A 426 33.05 45.23 3.62
CA SER A 426 33.53 43.97 3.02
C SER A 426 35.01 43.73 3.36
N GLY A 427 35.41 42.43 3.42
CA GLY A 427 36.80 42.06 3.71
C GLY A 427 37.24 42.28 5.16
N ASN A 428 36.32 42.50 6.09
CA ASN A 428 36.66 42.77 7.49
C ASN A 428 36.90 41.46 8.28
N ILE A 429 37.89 41.50 9.17
CA ILE A 429 38.18 40.42 10.10
C ILE A 429 38.02 40.92 11.53
N GLY A 430 37.00 40.40 12.24
CA GLY A 430 36.72 40.66 13.66
C GLY A 430 36.91 39.41 14.48
N VAL A 431 37.87 39.40 15.41
CA VAL A 431 38.07 38.27 16.34
C VAL A 431 37.99 38.77 17.78
N GLY A 432 37.14 38.20 18.57
CA GLY A 432 36.87 38.54 19.96
C GLY A 432 35.45 39.06 20.19
N THR A 433 34.99 39.04 21.45
CA THR A 433 33.68 39.56 21.84
C THR A 433 33.55 41.04 21.50
N ARG A 434 32.49 41.41 20.74
CA ARG A 434 32.20 42.76 20.26
C ARG A 434 33.32 43.39 19.42
N SER A 435 34.22 42.61 18.82
CA SER A 435 35.21 43.11 17.87
C SER A 435 34.52 43.77 16.68
N LEU A 436 34.94 44.97 16.28
CA LEU A 436 34.35 45.76 15.20
C LEU A 436 32.81 45.90 15.29
N PHE A 437 32.28 46.03 16.52
CA PHE A 437 30.85 46.02 16.81
C PHE A 437 30.04 47.08 16.05
N TYR A 438 30.53 48.30 15.95
CA TYR A 438 29.91 49.46 15.26
C TYR A 438 30.42 49.70 13.86
N ASN A 439 31.22 48.81 13.29
CA ASN A 439 31.71 48.95 11.90
C ASN A 439 30.51 48.74 10.94
N SER A 440 30.10 49.79 10.22
CA SER A 440 28.91 49.71 9.37
C SER A 440 29.19 49.69 7.87
N THR A 441 30.26 50.32 7.42
CA THR A 441 30.52 50.56 5.98
C THR A 441 31.98 50.36 5.55
N ALA A 442 32.92 50.09 6.44
CA ALA A 442 34.33 49.89 6.10
C ALA A 442 34.60 48.53 5.45
#